data_17aa099ccc72e7269620f5bdd66d3dc9
#
_entry.id   17aa099ccc72e7269620f5bdd66d3dc9
#
_cell.length_a   1.000
_cell.length_b   1.000
_cell.length_c   1.000
_cell.angle_alpha   90.00
_cell.angle_beta   90.00
_cell.angle_gamma   90.00
#
_symmetry.space_group_name_H-M   'P 1'
#
loop_
_entity.id
_entity.type
_entity.pdbx_description
1 polymer ?
#
loop_
_entity_poly.entity_id
_entity_poly.type
_entity_poly.pdbx_seq_one_letter_code
_entity_poly.pdbx_strand_id
1 'polypeptide(L)'
;MANHKSAVKRARQNELRRLRNKSVKTRLKKIVKDVRSSAEESTGADMPAQIIAVQSAIDKASKKGVIHKRTAARKISRLTKLANSTRS
;
A
#
# COMPACT_ATOMS: atom_id res chain seq x y z
N MET A 1 31.49 -26.05 5.48
CA MET A 1 31.51 -24.59 5.36
C MET A 1 30.25 -23.98 5.93
N ALA A 2 30.37 -23.37 7.10
CA ALA A 2 29.25 -22.76 7.81
C ALA A 2 28.59 -21.63 6.99
N ASN A 3 29.41 -20.89 6.21
CA ASN A 3 28.94 -19.76 5.42
C ASN A 3 27.98 -20.17 4.30
N HIS A 4 28.14 -21.38 3.75
CA HIS A 4 27.29 -21.85 2.67
C HIS A 4 25.85 -22.09 3.12
N LYS A 5 25.67 -22.78 4.24
CA LYS A 5 24.33 -23.03 4.80
C LYS A 5 23.64 -21.74 5.20
N SER A 6 24.40 -20.81 5.79
CA SER A 6 23.90 -19.50 6.19
C SER A 6 23.44 -18.68 4.98
N ALA A 7 24.22 -18.72 3.89
CA ALA A 7 23.89 -18.02 2.65
C ALA A 7 22.61 -18.57 2.02
N VAL A 8 22.44 -19.89 2.01
CA VAL A 8 21.24 -20.54 1.47
C VAL A 8 20.01 -20.15 2.30
N LYS A 9 20.13 -20.12 3.62
CA LYS A 9 19.05 -19.73 4.50
C LYS A 9 18.64 -18.28 4.27
N ARG A 10 19.61 -17.38 4.12
CA ARG A 10 19.36 -15.96 3.83
C ARG A 10 18.67 -15.78 2.48
N ALA A 11 19.13 -16.51 1.46
CA ALA A 11 18.53 -16.44 0.14
C ALA A 11 17.07 -16.85 0.17
N ARG A 12 16.74 -17.91 0.90
CA ARG A 12 15.36 -18.37 1.06
C ARG A 12 14.52 -17.33 1.80
N GLN A 13 15.04 -16.77 2.90
CA GLN A 13 14.33 -15.76 3.67
C GLN A 13 14.09 -14.50 2.84
N ASN A 14 15.10 -14.08 2.06
CA ASN A 14 14.98 -12.92 1.19
C ASN A 14 13.94 -13.13 0.09
N GLU A 15 13.89 -14.33 -0.47
CA GLU A 15 12.92 -14.68 -1.50
C GLU A 15 11.49 -14.65 -0.95
N LEU A 16 11.28 -15.23 0.24
CA LEU A 16 9.97 -15.22 0.89
C LEU A 16 9.54 -13.79 1.22
N ARG A 17 10.48 -12.96 1.70
CA ARG A 17 10.21 -11.55 2.00
C ARG A 17 9.87 -10.78 0.72
N ARG A 18 10.60 -11.03 -0.36
CA ARG A 18 10.35 -10.39 -1.65
C ARG A 18 8.95 -10.71 -2.16
N LEU A 19 8.54 -11.98 -2.09
CA LEU A 19 7.22 -12.42 -2.52
C LEU A 19 6.12 -11.78 -1.68
N ARG A 20 6.33 -11.73 -0.36
CA ARG A 20 5.38 -11.11 0.57
C ARG A 20 5.24 -9.61 0.28
N ASN A 21 6.35 -8.92 0.09
CA ASN A 21 6.35 -7.48 -0.21
C ASN A 21 5.69 -7.20 -1.55
N LYS A 22 5.96 -8.03 -2.56
CA LYS A 22 5.33 -7.91 -3.87
C LYS A 22 3.81 -8.06 -3.77
N SER A 23 3.34 -9.04 -2.98
CA SER A 23 1.92 -9.26 -2.75
C SER A 23 1.25 -8.05 -2.10
N VAL A 24 1.88 -7.48 -1.06
CA VAL A 24 1.37 -6.29 -0.39
C VAL A 24 1.33 -5.10 -1.34
N LYS A 25 2.37 -4.86 -2.12
CA LYS A 25 2.42 -3.76 -3.09
C LYS A 25 1.34 -3.89 -4.16
N THR A 26 1.11 -5.10 -4.65
CA THR A 26 0.07 -5.36 -5.65
C THR A 26 -1.31 -5.06 -5.08
N ARG A 27 -1.56 -5.49 -3.84
CA ARG A 27 -2.83 -5.23 -3.15
C ARG A 27 -3.05 -3.74 -2.94
N LEU A 28 -2.00 -3.00 -2.56
CA LEU A 28 -2.09 -1.55 -2.38
C LEU A 28 -2.43 -0.84 -3.68
N LYS A 29 -1.80 -1.23 -4.79
CA LYS A 29 -2.09 -0.65 -6.10
C LYS A 29 -3.56 -0.86 -6.47
N LYS A 30 -4.09 -2.05 -6.22
CA LYS A 30 -5.49 -2.36 -6.50
C LYS A 30 -6.43 -1.50 -5.66
N ILE A 31 -6.16 -1.38 -4.35
CA ILE A 31 -6.97 -0.58 -3.44
C ILE A 31 -6.98 0.88 -3.85
N VAL A 32 -5.81 1.44 -4.19
CA VAL A 32 -5.68 2.82 -4.64
C VAL A 32 -6.46 3.03 -5.94
N LYS A 33 -6.35 2.10 -6.88
CA LYS A 33 -7.08 2.17 -8.14
C LYS A 33 -8.59 2.14 -7.92
N ASP A 34 -9.06 1.28 -7.02
CA ASP A 34 -10.49 1.15 -6.71
C ASP A 34 -11.03 2.46 -6.11
N VAL A 35 -10.27 3.10 -5.23
CA VAL A 35 -10.66 4.39 -4.65
C VAL A 35 -10.74 5.48 -5.73
N ARG A 36 -9.76 5.53 -6.63
CA ARG A 36 -9.78 6.49 -7.74
C ARG A 36 -10.98 6.29 -8.65
N SER A 37 -11.30 5.03 -8.96
CA SER A 37 -12.46 4.71 -9.78
C SER A 37 -13.76 5.15 -9.10
N SER A 38 -13.88 4.92 -7.79
CA SER A 38 -15.05 5.36 -7.02
C SER A 38 -15.18 6.89 -7.01
N ALA A 39 -14.06 7.59 -6.93
CA ALA A 39 -14.05 9.05 -6.97
C ALA A 39 -14.55 9.59 -8.32
N GLU A 40 -14.15 8.94 -9.40
CA GLU A 40 -14.57 9.32 -10.75
C GLU A 40 -16.06 9.08 -10.96
N GLU A 41 -16.61 8.04 -10.34
CA GLU A 41 -18.04 7.74 -10.41
C GLU A 41 -18.89 8.65 -9.53
N SER A 42 -18.27 9.51 -8.77
CA SER A 42 -18.87 10.53 -7.92
C SER A 42 -19.94 10.04 -6.94
N THR A 43 -19.77 8.85 -6.43
CA THR A 43 -20.60 8.34 -5.34
C THR A 43 -19.99 8.77 -4.01
N GLY A 44 -20.15 10.03 -3.65
CA GLY A 44 -19.48 10.63 -2.51
C GLY A 44 -19.81 10.04 -1.16
N ALA A 45 -20.88 9.26 -1.03
CA ALA A 45 -21.35 8.75 0.25
C ALA A 45 -20.34 7.81 0.92
N ASP A 46 -19.67 6.94 0.15
CA ASP A 46 -18.75 5.92 0.69
C ASP A 46 -17.29 6.36 0.70
N MET A 47 -16.98 7.54 0.14
CA MET A 47 -15.60 8.00 0.01
C MET A 47 -14.86 8.14 1.34
N PRO A 48 -15.43 8.73 2.40
CA PRO A 48 -14.71 8.84 3.67
C PRO A 48 -14.31 7.48 4.24
N ALA A 49 -15.19 6.50 4.19
CA ALA A 49 -14.90 5.16 4.68
C ALA A 49 -13.81 4.49 3.84
N GLN A 50 -13.86 4.63 2.53
CA GLN A 50 -12.85 4.08 1.61
C GLN A 50 -11.47 4.70 1.87
N ILE A 51 -11.42 6.01 2.06
CA ILE A 51 -10.16 6.72 2.34
C ILE A 51 -9.55 6.23 3.66
N ILE A 52 -10.35 6.06 4.69
CA ILE A 52 -9.88 5.56 5.99
C ILE A 52 -9.29 4.16 5.83
N ALA A 53 -9.98 3.29 5.10
CA ALA A 53 -9.51 1.93 4.85
C ALA A 53 -8.17 1.90 4.11
N VAL A 54 -8.03 2.75 3.08
CA VAL A 54 -6.80 2.85 2.29
C VAL A 54 -5.67 3.43 3.14
N GLN A 55 -5.93 4.46 3.92
CA GLN A 55 -4.93 5.03 4.82
C GLN A 55 -4.40 3.99 5.79
N SER A 56 -5.29 3.19 6.36
CA SER A 56 -4.92 2.12 7.27
C SER A 56 -4.02 1.08 6.58
N ALA A 57 -4.37 0.67 5.37
CA ALA A 57 -3.58 -0.30 4.60
C ALA A 57 -2.19 0.26 4.26
N ILE A 58 -2.11 1.51 3.84
CA ILE A 58 -0.85 2.17 3.50
C ILE A 58 0.03 2.32 4.75
N ASP A 59 -0.55 2.74 5.87
CA ASP A 59 0.17 2.86 7.14
C ASP A 59 0.75 1.52 7.59
N LYS A 60 -0.03 0.46 7.51
CA LYS A 60 0.44 -0.89 7.88
C LYS A 60 1.60 -1.32 7.00
N ALA A 61 1.53 -1.07 5.70
CA ALA A 61 2.61 -1.39 4.78
C ALA A 61 3.87 -0.60 5.10
N SER A 62 3.73 0.67 5.48
CA SER A 62 4.86 1.51 5.89
C SER A 62 5.50 0.99 7.18
N LYS A 63 4.69 0.63 8.18
CA LYS A 63 5.18 0.10 9.45
C LYS A 63 5.92 -1.22 9.26
N LYS A 64 5.47 -2.04 8.32
CA LYS A 64 6.15 -3.30 7.99
C LYS A 64 7.41 -3.12 7.13
N GLY A 65 7.67 -1.89 6.67
CA GLY A 65 8.83 -1.61 5.85
C GLY A 65 8.67 -1.98 4.38
N VAL A 66 7.46 -2.30 3.93
CA VAL A 66 7.20 -2.63 2.53
C VAL A 66 7.32 -1.40 1.65
N ILE A 67 6.86 -0.25 2.15
CA ILE A 67 7.01 1.04 1.48
C ILE A 67 7.62 2.04 2.44
N HIS A 68 8.29 3.05 1.89
CA HIS A 68 8.91 4.10 2.68
C HIS A 68 7.85 5.05 3.26
N LYS A 69 8.12 5.64 4.42
CA LYS A 69 7.21 6.58 5.08
C LYS A 69 6.80 7.74 4.19
N ARG A 70 7.75 8.29 3.44
CA ARG A 70 7.48 9.42 2.54
C ARG A 70 6.58 9.01 1.39
N THR A 71 6.76 7.79 0.87
CA THR A 71 5.89 7.25 -0.17
C THR A 71 4.49 7.08 0.35
N ALA A 72 4.34 6.55 1.57
CA ALA A 72 3.04 6.38 2.22
C ALA A 72 2.34 7.72 2.40
N ALA A 73 3.03 8.71 2.93
CA ALA A 73 2.49 10.05 3.16
C ALA A 73 2.03 10.69 1.84
N ARG A 74 2.82 10.53 0.79
CA ARG A 74 2.50 11.07 -0.54
C ARG A 74 1.25 10.42 -1.12
N LYS A 75 1.12 9.11 -1.01
CA LYS A 75 -0.06 8.39 -1.49
C LYS A 75 -1.32 8.82 -0.75
N ILE A 76 -1.24 8.91 0.57
CA ILE A 76 -2.37 9.34 1.42
C ILE A 76 -2.78 10.76 1.07
N SER A 77 -1.82 11.66 0.94
CA SER A 77 -2.07 13.07 0.59
C SER A 77 -2.79 13.20 -0.75
N ARG A 78 -2.31 12.48 -1.77
CA ARG A 78 -2.92 12.51 -3.10
C ARG A 78 -4.35 11.98 -3.10
N LEU A 79 -4.59 10.89 -2.37
CA LEU A 79 -5.93 10.31 -2.28
C LEU A 79 -6.88 11.24 -1.53
N THR A 80 -6.42 11.87 -0.45
CA THR A 80 -7.22 12.82 0.31
C THR A 80 -7.60 14.03 -0.54
N LYS A 81 -6.66 14.55 -1.32
CA LYS A 81 -6.92 15.66 -2.24
C LYS A 81 -7.95 15.28 -3.30
N LEU A 82 -7.82 14.07 -3.83
CA LEU A 82 -8.77 13.57 -4.84
C LEU A 82 -10.17 13.47 -4.24
N ALA A 83 -10.31 12.92 -3.04
CA ALA A 83 -11.59 12.81 -2.35
C ALA A 83 -12.21 14.17 -2.08
N ASN A 84 -11.39 15.15 -1.65
CA ASN A 84 -11.87 16.51 -1.39
C ASN A 84 -12.30 17.22 -2.67
N SER A 85 -11.62 16.98 -3.78
CA SER A 85 -11.99 17.62 -5.05
C SER A 85 -13.33 17.10 -5.57
N THR A 86 -13.68 15.85 -5.31
CA THR A 86 -14.96 15.29 -5.74
C THR A 86 -16.12 15.73 -4.86
N ARG A 87 -15.84 16.25 -3.66
CA ARG A 87 -16.86 16.75 -2.74
C ARG A 87 -17.31 18.17 -3.04
N SER A 88 -16.48 18.92 -3.70
CA SER A 88 -16.83 20.30 -4.07
C SER A 88 -17.62 20.38 -5.40
#